data_6a92abe899a5c13b6a5d69a3369d681b
#
_entry.id   6a92abe899a5c13b6a5d69a3369d681b
#
_cell.length_a   1.000
_cell.length_b   1.000
_cell.length_c   1.000
_cell.angle_alpha   90.00
_cell.angle_beta   90.00
_cell.angle_gamma   90.00
#
_symmetry.space_group_name_H-M   'P 1'
#
loop_
_entity.id
_entity.type
_entity.pdbx_description
1 polymer ?
#
loop_
_entity_poly.entity_id
_entity_poly.type
_entity_poly.pdbx_seq_one_letter_code
_entity_poly.pdbx_strand_id
1 'polypeptide(L)'
;MRLTILGSGSPEAYKRRASSGYLLEVGDDSILFDCGGGVFDNLVRSGRLPSNITHLFLSHLHSDHMMDYARIVHAAWDEGAPPLKVWGPAPIARITEGYFGRNGVLSADLHARTELEPSKQVWIARGGTLPRPWPAPQVVEVKTRVLIFW
;
A
#
# COMPACT_ATOMS: atom_id res chain seq x y z
N MET A 1 10.95 -16.29 -11.17
CA MET A 1 10.17 -16.14 -9.91
C MET A 1 11.12 -15.91 -8.75
N ARG A 2 10.88 -14.88 -7.94
CA ARG A 2 11.67 -14.52 -6.76
C ARG A 2 10.74 -14.20 -5.59
N LEU A 3 11.00 -14.78 -4.42
CA LEU A 3 10.32 -14.46 -3.18
C LEU A 3 11.29 -13.71 -2.26
N THR A 4 10.87 -12.53 -1.78
CA THR A 4 11.62 -11.73 -0.79
C THR A 4 10.80 -11.63 0.48
N ILE A 5 11.35 -12.04 1.60
CA ILE A 5 10.73 -11.90 2.91
C ILE A 5 11.04 -10.48 3.42
N LEU A 6 10.04 -9.62 3.46
CA LEU A 6 10.15 -8.24 3.94
C LEU A 6 9.94 -8.14 5.45
N GLY A 7 9.17 -9.07 6.00
CA GLY A 7 8.91 -9.18 7.41
C GLY A 7 8.24 -10.51 7.77
N SER A 8 8.51 -11.00 8.97
CA SER A 8 7.98 -12.26 9.50
C SER A 8 7.70 -12.19 11.01
N GLY A 9 7.53 -10.96 11.52
CA GLY A 9 7.20 -10.71 12.93
C GLY A 9 5.69 -10.71 13.15
N SER A 10 5.31 -10.75 14.41
CA SER A 10 3.96 -10.57 14.95
C SER A 10 3.72 -9.09 15.32
N PRO A 11 2.59 -8.74 15.97
CA PRO A 11 2.33 -7.35 16.40
C PRO A 11 3.36 -6.81 17.40
N GLU A 12 4.10 -7.67 18.07
CA GLU A 12 5.12 -7.27 19.05
C GLU A 12 6.32 -6.58 18.38
N ALA A 13 6.96 -5.68 19.12
CA ALA A 13 8.12 -4.96 18.64
C ALA A 13 9.38 -5.83 18.66
N TYR A 14 9.94 -6.10 17.50
CA TYR A 14 11.22 -6.81 17.35
C TYR A 14 12.31 -5.90 16.79
N LYS A 15 13.52 -6.00 17.35
CA LYS A 15 14.67 -5.20 16.86
C LYS A 15 15.10 -5.51 15.42
N ARG A 16 14.86 -6.73 14.94
CA ARG A 16 15.43 -7.25 13.69
C ARG A 16 14.40 -7.78 12.70
N ARG A 17 13.12 -7.73 13.02
CA ARG A 17 12.04 -8.22 12.16
C ARG A 17 10.93 -7.19 12.07
N ALA A 18 10.55 -6.84 10.85
CA ALA A 18 9.28 -6.18 10.59
C ALA A 18 8.13 -7.18 10.74
N SER A 19 6.93 -6.69 10.90
CA SER A 19 5.72 -7.49 10.88
C SER A 19 5.53 -8.19 9.52
N SER A 20 4.46 -8.93 9.33
CA SER A 20 4.28 -9.81 8.16
C SER A 20 4.26 -9.07 6.83
N GLY A 21 5.06 -9.54 5.87
CA GLY A 21 5.07 -9.04 4.49
C GLY A 21 6.01 -9.82 3.59
N TYR A 22 5.51 -10.22 2.40
CA TYR A 22 6.23 -11.07 1.45
C TYR A 22 6.04 -10.53 0.04
N LEU A 23 7.13 -10.26 -0.66
CA LEU A 23 7.13 -9.83 -2.06
C LEU A 23 7.43 -11.01 -2.97
N LEU A 24 6.49 -11.33 -3.86
CA LEU A 24 6.65 -12.33 -4.91
C LEU A 24 6.73 -11.63 -6.27
N GLU A 25 7.82 -11.85 -6.98
CA GLU A 25 8.05 -11.34 -8.33
C GLU A 25 7.95 -12.50 -9.34
N VAL A 26 7.01 -12.39 -10.28
CA VAL A 26 6.74 -13.42 -11.32
C VAL A 26 6.44 -12.72 -12.65
N GLY A 27 7.30 -12.91 -13.65
CA GLY A 27 7.18 -12.17 -14.91
C GLY A 27 7.21 -10.66 -14.64
N ASP A 28 6.21 -9.95 -15.12
CA ASP A 28 6.08 -8.50 -14.93
C ASP A 28 5.30 -8.14 -13.64
N ASP A 29 4.82 -9.12 -12.89
CA ASP A 29 4.08 -8.88 -11.66
C ASP A 29 4.98 -8.84 -10.43
N SER A 30 4.73 -7.81 -9.60
CA SER A 30 5.26 -7.67 -8.24
C SER A 30 4.11 -7.71 -7.25
N ILE A 31 3.95 -8.85 -6.61
CA ILE A 31 2.81 -9.18 -5.76
C ILE A 31 3.25 -9.09 -4.30
N LEU A 32 2.63 -8.19 -3.54
CA LEU A 32 2.86 -8.07 -2.12
C LEU A 32 1.78 -8.82 -1.33
N PHE A 33 2.19 -9.77 -0.50
CA PHE A 33 1.32 -10.45 0.45
C PHE A 33 1.54 -9.87 1.84
N ASP A 34 0.52 -9.27 2.40
CA ASP A 34 0.53 -8.50 3.64
C ASP A 34 1.50 -7.31 3.63
N CYS A 35 1.23 -6.35 4.47
CA CYS A 35 2.02 -5.14 4.62
C CYS A 35 1.97 -4.62 6.07
N GLY A 36 2.42 -5.45 7.00
CA GLY A 36 2.56 -5.09 8.40
C GLY A 36 3.61 -4.00 8.63
N GLY A 37 3.67 -3.51 9.85
CA GLY A 37 4.57 -2.40 10.21
C GLY A 37 6.04 -2.70 9.89
N GLY A 38 6.71 -1.79 9.17
CA GLY A 38 8.11 -1.88 8.74
C GLY A 38 8.33 -2.61 7.41
N VAL A 39 7.30 -3.18 6.81
CA VAL A 39 7.35 -3.82 5.47
C VAL A 39 7.71 -2.79 4.40
N PHE A 40 7.16 -1.58 4.48
CA PHE A 40 7.49 -0.48 3.58
C PHE A 40 9.01 -0.20 3.56
N ASP A 41 9.62 -0.04 4.72
CA ASP A 41 11.04 0.30 4.80
C ASP A 41 11.92 -0.84 4.27
N ASN A 42 11.53 -2.09 4.54
CA ASN A 42 12.25 -3.25 4.01
C ASN A 42 12.03 -3.45 2.51
N LEU A 43 10.87 -3.08 1.96
CA LEU A 43 10.64 -3.02 0.52
C LEU A 43 11.65 -2.09 -0.15
N VAL A 44 11.76 -0.85 0.36
CA VAL A 44 12.72 0.14 -0.17
C VAL A 44 14.17 -0.34 -0.01
N ARG A 45 14.54 -0.90 1.14
CA ARG A 45 15.87 -1.48 1.36
C ARG A 45 16.19 -2.66 0.43
N SER A 46 15.19 -3.39 -0.04
CA SER A 46 15.35 -4.46 -1.04
C SER A 46 15.61 -3.95 -2.46
N GLY A 47 15.60 -2.64 -2.67
CA GLY A 47 15.76 -1.99 -3.97
C GLY A 47 14.45 -1.93 -4.77
N ARG A 48 13.30 -2.08 -4.12
CA ARG A 48 11.98 -1.93 -4.74
C ARG A 48 11.27 -0.71 -4.19
N LEU A 49 10.52 -0.03 -5.06
CA LEU A 49 9.68 1.11 -4.69
C LEU A 49 8.22 0.67 -4.57
N PRO A 50 7.39 1.38 -3.80
CA PRO A 50 5.95 1.16 -3.74
C PRO A 50 5.29 1.16 -5.12
N SER A 51 5.75 2.02 -6.04
CA SER A 51 5.27 2.08 -7.43
C SER A 51 5.56 0.82 -8.27
N ASN A 52 6.46 -0.04 -7.83
CA ASN A 52 6.70 -1.32 -8.49
C ASN A 52 5.66 -2.38 -8.14
N ILE A 53 4.88 -2.20 -7.07
CA ILE A 53 3.88 -3.19 -6.64
C ILE A 53 2.68 -3.14 -7.58
N THR A 54 2.39 -4.27 -8.23
CA THR A 54 1.24 -4.42 -9.14
C THR A 54 -0.01 -4.90 -8.40
N HIS A 55 0.16 -5.72 -7.35
CA HIS A 55 -0.91 -6.37 -6.62
C HIS A 55 -0.60 -6.44 -5.14
N LEU A 56 -1.59 -6.18 -4.29
CA LEU A 56 -1.51 -6.35 -2.84
C LEU A 56 -2.60 -7.30 -2.37
N PHE A 57 -2.22 -8.36 -1.69
CA PHE A 57 -3.14 -9.30 -1.05
C PHE A 57 -3.00 -9.21 0.46
N LEU A 58 -4.09 -8.89 1.15
CA LEU A 58 -4.16 -8.92 2.61
C LEU A 58 -4.81 -10.22 3.05
N SER A 59 -4.05 -11.03 3.79
CA SER A 59 -4.55 -12.31 4.31
C SER A 59 -5.65 -12.09 5.33
N HIS A 60 -5.46 -11.11 6.21
CA HIS A 60 -6.43 -10.61 7.18
C HIS A 60 -6.07 -9.18 7.63
N LEU A 61 -6.89 -8.55 8.48
CA LEU A 61 -6.79 -7.13 8.81
C LEU A 61 -6.23 -6.85 10.22
N HIS A 62 -5.44 -7.75 10.78
CA HIS A 62 -4.70 -7.46 12.00
C HIS A 62 -3.57 -6.45 11.72
N SER A 63 -3.18 -5.71 12.74
CA SER A 63 -2.20 -4.63 12.62
C SER A 63 -0.86 -5.07 12.03
N ASP A 64 -0.39 -6.24 12.42
CA ASP A 64 0.86 -6.83 11.93
C ASP A 64 0.82 -7.33 10.47
N HIS A 65 -0.35 -7.23 9.82
CA HIS A 65 -0.53 -7.56 8.40
C HIS A 65 -0.90 -6.37 7.53
N MET A 66 -1.30 -5.21 8.10
CA MET A 66 -1.80 -4.10 7.30
C MET A 66 -1.35 -2.68 7.73
N MET A 67 -0.50 -2.50 8.74
CA MET A 67 -0.18 -1.15 9.23
C MET A 67 0.53 -0.26 8.21
N ASP A 68 1.29 -0.81 7.27
CA ASP A 68 1.91 -0.04 6.19
C ASP A 68 1.00 0.11 4.95
N TYR A 69 -0.26 -0.36 4.98
CA TYR A 69 -1.19 -0.29 3.85
C TYR A 69 -1.36 1.12 3.29
N ALA A 70 -1.74 2.05 4.16
CA ALA A 70 -1.95 3.44 3.73
C ALA A 70 -0.66 4.07 3.19
N ARG A 71 0.48 3.77 3.80
CA ARG A 71 1.79 4.27 3.38
C ARG A 71 2.19 3.75 2.00
N ILE A 72 1.97 2.46 1.72
CA ILE A 72 2.27 1.84 0.42
C ILE A 72 1.39 2.44 -0.68
N VAL A 73 0.07 2.50 -0.47
CA VAL A 73 -0.88 3.07 -1.44
C VAL A 73 -0.56 4.53 -1.73
N HIS A 74 -0.32 5.33 -0.67
CA HIS A 74 -0.02 6.74 -0.81
C HIS A 74 1.29 6.96 -1.58
N ALA A 75 2.37 6.25 -1.22
CA ALA A 75 3.66 6.40 -1.87
C ALA A 75 3.62 5.92 -3.33
N ALA A 76 2.98 4.79 -3.64
CA ALA A 76 2.78 4.34 -5.01
C ALA A 76 2.07 5.41 -5.86
N TRP A 77 0.99 5.99 -5.32
CA TRP A 77 0.29 7.09 -5.98
C TRP A 77 1.16 8.33 -6.15
N ASP A 78 1.93 8.72 -5.13
CA ASP A 78 2.81 9.91 -5.20
C ASP A 78 3.97 9.72 -6.19
N GLU A 79 4.40 8.49 -6.39
CA GLU A 79 5.38 8.10 -7.40
C GLU A 79 4.79 7.99 -8.82
N GLY A 80 3.47 8.16 -8.99
CA GLY A 80 2.79 8.14 -10.28
C GLY A 80 2.41 6.76 -10.79
N ALA A 81 2.40 5.75 -9.94
CA ALA A 81 1.96 4.40 -10.31
C ALA A 81 0.46 4.38 -10.71
N PRO A 82 0.06 3.43 -11.57
CA PRO A 82 -1.35 3.13 -11.76
C PRO A 82 -2.04 2.77 -10.42
N PRO A 83 -3.38 2.89 -10.34
CA PRO A 83 -4.11 2.51 -9.15
C PRO A 83 -3.77 1.08 -8.70
N LEU A 84 -3.28 0.93 -7.46
CA LEU A 84 -2.89 -0.35 -6.91
C LEU A 84 -4.11 -1.27 -6.81
N LYS A 85 -3.96 -2.51 -7.27
CA LYS A 85 -4.99 -3.54 -7.13
C LYS A 85 -4.85 -4.22 -5.77
N VAL A 86 -5.91 -4.18 -4.97
CA VAL A 86 -5.91 -4.66 -3.58
C VAL A 86 -6.98 -5.73 -3.37
N TRP A 87 -6.60 -6.87 -2.83
CA TRP A 87 -7.51 -7.92 -2.39
C TRP A 87 -7.37 -8.14 -0.89
N GLY A 88 -8.48 -8.25 -0.20
CA GLY A 88 -8.49 -8.52 1.23
C GLY A 88 -9.89 -8.83 1.75
N PRO A 89 -10.03 -9.28 2.99
CA PRO A 89 -11.34 -9.52 3.57
C PRO A 89 -12.07 -8.21 3.88
N ALA A 90 -13.39 -8.29 4.00
CA ALA A 90 -14.17 -7.18 4.55
C ALA A 90 -13.69 -6.84 5.98
N PRO A 91 -13.62 -5.55 6.36
CA PRO A 91 -14.09 -4.38 5.65
C PRO A 91 -12.96 -3.56 4.95
N ILE A 92 -12.08 -4.17 4.17
CA ILE A 92 -10.95 -3.47 3.53
C ILE A 92 -11.40 -2.29 2.64
N ALA A 93 -12.53 -2.41 1.94
CA ALA A 93 -13.06 -1.32 1.14
C ALA A 93 -13.41 -0.09 2.00
N ARG A 94 -14.04 -0.31 3.17
CA ARG A 94 -14.34 0.78 4.12
C ARG A 94 -13.08 1.39 4.72
N ILE A 95 -12.07 0.58 5.00
CA ILE A 95 -10.77 1.06 5.50
C ILE A 95 -10.09 1.93 4.44
N THR A 96 -10.11 1.49 3.18
CA THR A 96 -9.56 2.26 2.05
C THR A 96 -10.26 3.60 1.88
N GLU A 97 -11.60 3.60 1.92
CA GLU A 97 -12.38 4.84 1.88
C GLU A 97 -12.08 5.75 3.09
N GLY A 98 -11.89 5.17 4.27
CA GLY A 98 -11.49 5.89 5.47
C GLY A 98 -10.13 6.59 5.35
N TYR A 99 -9.18 6.03 4.63
CA TYR A 99 -7.89 6.66 4.37
C TYR A 99 -7.94 7.64 3.20
N PHE A 100 -8.46 7.20 2.05
CA PHE A 100 -8.30 7.87 0.75
C PHE A 100 -9.58 8.49 0.20
N GLY A 101 -10.73 8.31 0.84
CA GLY A 101 -11.97 8.99 0.48
C GLY A 101 -11.85 10.50 0.60
N ARG A 102 -12.76 11.23 -0.05
CA ARG A 102 -12.77 12.71 -0.04
C ARG A 102 -12.85 13.32 1.36
N ASN A 103 -13.44 12.59 2.31
CA ASN A 103 -13.52 12.93 3.73
C ASN A 103 -12.66 11.99 4.60
N GLY A 104 -11.74 11.26 4.00
CA GLY A 104 -10.83 10.35 4.70
C GLY A 104 -9.77 11.07 5.51
N VAL A 105 -9.08 10.33 6.38
CA VAL A 105 -8.07 10.90 7.30
C VAL A 105 -6.88 11.54 6.58
N LEU A 106 -6.60 11.15 5.34
CA LEU A 106 -5.53 11.73 4.51
C LEU A 106 -6.03 12.85 3.58
N SER A 107 -7.31 13.22 3.62
CA SER A 107 -7.89 14.17 2.66
C SER A 107 -7.17 15.52 2.61
N ALA A 108 -6.73 16.07 3.74
CA ALA A 108 -6.02 17.34 3.79
C ALA A 108 -4.68 17.28 3.01
N ASP A 109 -3.88 16.23 3.21
CA ASP A 109 -2.62 16.03 2.46
C ASP A 109 -2.89 15.80 0.97
N LEU A 110 -3.90 14.99 0.64
CA LEU A 110 -4.26 14.68 -0.74
C LEU A 110 -4.76 15.92 -1.50
N HIS A 111 -5.57 16.78 -0.86
CA HIS A 111 -5.98 18.07 -1.43
C HIS A 111 -4.76 18.96 -1.68
N ALA A 112 -3.86 19.09 -0.71
CA ALA A 112 -2.66 19.88 -0.89
C ALA A 112 -1.82 19.41 -2.09
N ARG A 113 -1.69 18.10 -2.29
CA ARG A 113 -0.91 17.51 -3.39
C ARG A 113 -1.61 17.60 -4.75
N THR A 114 -2.93 17.63 -4.79
CA THR A 114 -3.69 17.68 -6.04
C THR A 114 -4.06 19.10 -6.47
N GLU A 115 -4.21 20.04 -5.55
CA GLU A 115 -4.82 21.34 -5.79
C GLU A 115 -3.85 22.52 -5.67
N LEU A 116 -2.83 22.44 -4.80
CA LEU A 116 -1.88 23.54 -4.63
C LEU A 116 -0.88 23.64 -5.79
N GLU A 117 -0.66 24.87 -6.29
CA GLU A 117 0.22 25.13 -7.42
C GLU A 117 1.64 24.57 -7.27
N PRO A 118 2.35 24.72 -6.13
CA PRO A 118 3.67 24.14 -6.00
C PRO A 118 3.69 22.61 -6.21
N SER A 119 2.66 21.91 -5.71
CA SER A 119 2.54 20.46 -5.87
C SER A 119 2.22 20.05 -7.31
N LYS A 120 1.39 20.83 -8.02
CA LYS A 120 1.10 20.63 -9.44
C LYS A 120 2.37 20.78 -10.28
N GLN A 121 3.20 21.78 -10.02
CA GLN A 121 4.46 21.98 -10.72
C GLN A 121 5.43 20.82 -10.52
N VAL A 122 5.55 20.29 -9.31
CA VAL A 122 6.35 19.08 -9.02
C VAL A 122 5.81 17.87 -9.77
N TRP A 123 4.49 17.70 -9.84
CA TRP A 123 3.83 16.61 -10.56
C TRP A 123 4.12 16.68 -12.07
N ILE A 124 3.98 17.87 -12.67
CA ILE A 124 4.29 18.10 -14.10
C ILE A 124 5.77 17.82 -14.37
N ALA A 125 6.67 18.28 -13.50
CA ALA A 125 8.11 18.07 -13.66
C ALA A 125 8.50 16.58 -13.62
N ARG A 126 7.67 15.73 -12.99
CA ARG A 126 7.81 14.26 -12.98
C ARG A 126 7.11 13.59 -14.18
N GLY A 127 6.62 14.35 -15.16
CA GLY A 127 5.91 13.82 -16.33
C GLY A 127 4.43 13.57 -16.13
N GLY A 128 3.86 14.00 -15.01
CA GLY A 128 2.43 13.87 -14.73
C GLY A 128 1.58 14.87 -15.53
N THR A 129 0.33 14.51 -15.80
CA THR A 129 -0.67 15.36 -16.46
C THR A 129 -1.68 15.93 -15.44
N LEU A 130 -2.22 17.11 -15.76
CA LEU A 130 -3.28 17.71 -14.94
C LEU A 130 -4.68 17.41 -15.51
N PRO A 131 -5.69 17.31 -14.65
CA PRO A 131 -5.62 17.34 -13.18
C PRO A 131 -4.94 16.09 -12.63
N ARG A 132 -4.14 16.23 -11.56
CA ARG A 132 -3.55 15.07 -10.88
C ARG A 132 -4.69 14.21 -10.32
N PRO A 133 -4.75 12.91 -10.67
CA PRO A 133 -5.82 12.05 -10.19
C PRO A 133 -5.73 11.85 -8.67
N TRP A 134 -6.88 11.73 -8.03
CA TRP A 134 -6.98 11.32 -6.64
C TRP A 134 -6.56 9.85 -6.49
N PRO A 135 -5.91 9.44 -5.38
CA PRO A 135 -5.60 8.03 -5.19
C PRO A 135 -6.90 7.21 -5.13
N ALA A 136 -6.97 6.20 -5.99
CA ALA A 136 -8.15 5.35 -6.10
C ALA A 136 -7.71 3.88 -6.27
N PRO A 137 -7.20 3.23 -5.20
CA PRO A 137 -6.84 1.82 -5.28
C PRO A 137 -8.07 0.99 -5.65
N GLN A 138 -7.85 -0.02 -6.49
CA GLN A 138 -8.91 -0.94 -6.94
C GLN A 138 -9.05 -2.05 -5.91
N VAL A 139 -10.06 -1.95 -5.04
CA VAL A 139 -10.28 -2.88 -3.94
C VAL A 139 -11.29 -3.95 -4.28
N VAL A 140 -10.92 -5.20 -4.06
CA VAL A 140 -11.80 -6.37 -4.17
C VAL A 140 -11.88 -7.06 -2.81
N GLU A 141 -13.07 -7.07 -2.20
CA GLU A 141 -13.30 -7.82 -0.99
C GLU A 141 -13.47 -9.30 -1.31
N VAL A 142 -12.68 -10.13 -0.67
CA VAL A 142 -12.72 -11.58 -0.83
C VAL A 142 -13.17 -12.26 0.46
N LYS A 143 -13.93 -13.35 0.33
CA LYS A 143 -14.27 -14.18 1.49
C LYS A 143 -13.06 -15.03 1.87
N THR A 144 -12.33 -14.57 2.87
CA THR A 144 -11.27 -15.38 3.47
C THR A 144 -11.82 -16.17 4.65
N ARG A 145 -11.51 -17.46 4.72
CA ARG A 145 -11.74 -18.26 5.94
C ARG A 145 -10.42 -18.31 6.70
N VAL A 146 -10.11 -17.23 7.38
CA VAL A 146 -8.99 -17.24 8.32
C VAL A 146 -9.51 -17.80 9.63
N LEU A 147 -9.03 -18.98 10.03
CA LEU A 147 -9.24 -19.48 11.37
C LEU A 147 -8.29 -18.72 12.29
N ILE A 148 -8.82 -17.72 12.99
CA ILE A 148 -8.08 -16.99 14.01
C ILE A 148 -8.15 -17.83 15.27
N PHE A 149 -7.06 -18.49 15.61
CA PHE A 149 -6.89 -19.09 16.95
C PHE A 149 -6.30 -18.01 17.88
N TRP A 150 -7.03 -17.71 18.93
CA TRP A 150 -6.58 -16.85 20.03
C TRP A 150 -5.77 -17.67 21.02
#